data_d80023ed358efa343e1107cdd7acd9db
#
_entry.id   d80023ed358efa343e1107cdd7acd9db
#
_cell.length_a   1.000
_cell.length_b   1.000
_cell.length_c   1.000
_cell.angle_alpha   90.00
_cell.angle_beta   90.00
_cell.angle_gamma   90.00
#
_symmetry.space_group_name_H-M   'P 1'
#
loop_
_entity.id
_entity.type
_entity.pdbx_description
1 polymer ?
#
loop_
_entity_poly.entity_id
_entity_poly.type
_entity_poly.pdbx_seq_one_letter_code
_entity_poly.pdbx_strand_id
1 'polypeptide(L)'
;KCAKAIDQILHTPVSGYFYGINTTLEKAVVIEACKLGLHITTAESCTGGLAAGAITAVPGSSAVFDGGVVTYSNDMKKKLLGVRDETLRDFGAVSPETAGEMALGAIKLTGADIAVSVTGIAGPGGGTEEKPVGLVYIAAASKAGVTDHPSHPVLCHPSASVCSHFTSGDTDVTVLRCQFSDSRERVRTLSVKSALA
;
A
#
# COMPACT_ATOMS: atom_id res chain seq x y z
N LYS A 1 -24.27 -16.55 18.60
CA LYS A 1 -23.15 -15.85 19.26
C LYS A 1 -22.45 -14.89 18.29
N CYS A 2 -22.18 -15.28 17.04
CA CYS A 2 -21.51 -14.41 16.04
C CYS A 2 -22.30 -13.12 15.73
N ALA A 3 -23.63 -13.21 15.55
CA ALA A 3 -24.46 -12.04 15.23
C ALA A 3 -24.40 -10.94 16.31
N LYS A 4 -24.36 -11.33 17.60
CA LYS A 4 -24.18 -10.36 18.70
C LYS A 4 -22.81 -9.70 18.72
N ALA A 5 -21.74 -10.45 18.40
CA ALA A 5 -20.39 -9.90 18.34
C ALA A 5 -20.26 -8.90 17.18
N ILE A 6 -20.87 -9.19 16.04
CA ILE A 6 -20.90 -8.30 14.88
C ILE A 6 -21.68 -7.01 15.19
N ASP A 7 -22.85 -7.14 15.80
CA ASP A 7 -23.66 -6.00 16.21
C ASP A 7 -22.89 -5.10 17.21
N GLN A 8 -22.12 -5.69 18.11
CA GLN A 8 -21.23 -4.95 19.01
C GLN A 8 -20.12 -4.19 18.26
N ILE A 9 -19.51 -4.80 17.21
CA ILE A 9 -18.47 -4.15 16.40
C ILE A 9 -19.06 -2.97 15.63
N LEU A 10 -20.27 -3.13 15.06
CA LEU A 10 -20.95 -2.09 14.27
C LEU A 10 -21.29 -0.83 15.11
N HIS A 11 -21.30 -0.93 16.42
CA HIS A 11 -21.54 0.20 17.35
C HIS A 11 -20.25 0.74 18.00
N THR A 12 -19.07 0.38 17.46
CA THR A 12 -17.77 0.88 17.94
C THR A 12 -17.14 1.85 16.94
N PRO A 13 -16.12 2.64 17.34
CA PRO A 13 -15.36 3.48 16.41
C PRO A 13 -14.70 2.71 15.26
N VAL A 14 -14.57 1.38 15.36
CA VAL A 14 -14.04 0.54 14.28
C VAL A 14 -15.08 0.10 13.26
N SER A 15 -16.36 0.51 13.42
CA SER A 15 -17.42 0.18 12.46
C SER A 15 -17.12 0.66 11.03
N GLY A 16 -16.45 1.80 10.88
CA GLY A 16 -16.01 2.32 9.59
C GLY A 16 -15.00 1.43 8.85
N TYR A 17 -14.38 0.49 9.56
CA TYR A 17 -13.40 -0.46 9.01
C TYR A 17 -13.96 -1.87 8.85
N PHE A 18 -15.24 -2.06 9.09
CA PHE A 18 -15.90 -3.36 8.96
C PHE A 18 -16.52 -3.51 7.57
N TYR A 19 -15.82 -4.16 6.67
CA TYR A 19 -16.23 -4.34 5.27
C TYR A 19 -17.16 -5.55 5.03
N GLY A 20 -17.64 -6.21 6.09
CA GLY A 20 -18.61 -7.32 5.99
C GLY A 20 -18.05 -8.68 6.43
N ILE A 21 -18.95 -9.68 6.61
CA ILE A 21 -18.64 -11.01 7.17
C ILE A 21 -18.06 -11.90 6.11
N ASN A 22 -18.09 -11.91 4.97
CA ASN A 22 -17.57 -12.84 3.94
C ASN A 22 -16.83 -12.07 2.81
N THR A 23 -16.11 -11.03 3.19
CA THR A 23 -15.33 -10.25 2.25
C THR A 23 -13.86 -10.28 2.61
N THR A 24 -13.00 -10.12 1.62
CA THR A 24 -11.56 -9.97 1.79
C THR A 24 -11.18 -8.52 1.55
N LEU A 25 -9.99 -8.08 1.97
CA LEU A 25 -9.53 -6.71 1.79
C LEU A 25 -9.52 -6.30 0.32
N GLU A 26 -8.97 -7.15 -0.56
CA GLU A 26 -8.93 -6.92 -2.00
C GLU A 26 -10.32 -6.77 -2.61
N LYS A 27 -11.28 -7.57 -2.15
CA LYS A 27 -12.67 -7.45 -2.60
C LYS A 27 -13.33 -6.16 -2.11
N ALA A 28 -13.07 -5.77 -0.85
CA ALA A 28 -13.54 -4.50 -0.31
C ALA A 28 -13.00 -3.32 -1.11
N VAL A 29 -11.68 -3.30 -1.38
CA VAL A 29 -11.04 -2.25 -2.19
C VAL A 29 -11.68 -2.13 -3.56
N VAL A 30 -11.86 -3.23 -4.29
CA VAL A 30 -12.47 -3.21 -5.63
C VAL A 30 -13.93 -2.72 -5.57
N ILE A 31 -14.71 -3.18 -4.60
CA ILE A 31 -16.11 -2.76 -4.45
C ILE A 31 -16.20 -1.26 -4.16
N GLU A 32 -15.40 -0.75 -3.23
CA GLU A 32 -15.45 0.67 -2.87
C GLU A 32 -14.91 1.55 -4.00
N ALA A 33 -13.83 1.15 -4.67
CA ALA A 33 -13.33 1.86 -5.84
C ALA A 33 -14.39 1.92 -6.96
N CYS A 34 -15.09 0.81 -7.25
CA CYS A 34 -16.20 0.80 -8.21
C CYS A 34 -17.35 1.73 -7.82
N LYS A 35 -17.74 1.74 -6.53
CA LYS A 35 -18.82 2.62 -6.05
C LYS A 35 -18.48 4.10 -6.19
N LEU A 36 -17.22 4.44 -5.96
CA LEU A 36 -16.72 5.81 -6.00
C LEU A 36 -16.28 6.25 -7.40
N GLY A 37 -16.20 5.31 -8.37
CA GLY A 37 -15.68 5.57 -9.71
C GLY A 37 -14.21 5.93 -9.74
N LEU A 38 -13.43 5.39 -8.78
CA LEU A 38 -12.00 5.67 -8.62
C LEU A 38 -11.14 4.59 -9.29
N HIS A 39 -10.05 5.00 -9.91
CA HIS A 39 -9.03 4.12 -10.47
C HIS A 39 -7.86 3.96 -9.51
N ILE A 40 -7.38 2.73 -9.37
CA ILE A 40 -6.29 2.36 -8.46
C ILE A 40 -5.12 1.73 -9.21
N THR A 41 -3.91 1.92 -8.68
CA THR A 41 -2.67 1.34 -9.21
C THR A 41 -1.73 0.87 -8.12
N THR A 42 -0.75 0.03 -8.46
CA THR A 42 0.27 -0.45 -7.52
C THR A 42 1.68 -0.25 -8.04
N ALA A 43 2.62 0.05 -7.13
CA ALA A 43 4.06 0.08 -7.39
C ALA A 43 4.79 -0.84 -6.41
N GLU A 44 5.25 -1.98 -6.89
CA GLU A 44 5.73 -3.05 -6.04
C GLU A 44 7.24 -3.30 -6.18
N SER A 45 7.89 -3.53 -5.05
CA SER A 45 9.27 -3.99 -5.01
C SER A 45 9.33 -5.39 -4.37
N CYS A 46 9.44 -5.50 -3.06
CA CYS A 46 9.60 -6.78 -2.37
C CYS A 46 8.38 -7.72 -2.51
N THR A 47 7.19 -7.20 -2.75
CA THR A 47 5.97 -7.99 -2.98
C THR A 47 5.91 -8.60 -4.38
N GLY A 48 6.57 -7.97 -5.37
CA GLY A 48 6.81 -8.57 -6.68
C GLY A 48 5.54 -8.89 -7.48
N GLY A 49 4.50 -8.04 -7.41
CA GLY A 49 3.24 -8.20 -8.12
C GLY A 49 2.13 -8.85 -7.30
N LEU A 50 2.35 -9.18 -6.03
CA LEU A 50 1.33 -9.82 -5.20
C LEU A 50 0.15 -8.91 -4.88
N ALA A 51 0.37 -7.60 -4.72
CA ALA A 51 -0.73 -6.65 -4.48
C ALA A 51 -1.60 -6.51 -5.73
N ALA A 52 -0.99 -6.31 -6.90
CA ALA A 52 -1.68 -6.33 -8.19
C ALA A 52 -2.42 -7.66 -8.40
N GLY A 53 -1.76 -8.79 -8.12
CA GLY A 53 -2.34 -10.12 -8.21
C GLY A 53 -3.55 -10.30 -7.29
N ALA A 54 -3.50 -9.79 -6.06
CA ALA A 54 -4.62 -9.84 -5.14
C ALA A 54 -5.83 -9.04 -5.65
N ILE A 55 -5.61 -7.83 -6.15
CA ILE A 55 -6.67 -6.99 -6.74
C ILE A 55 -7.27 -7.67 -7.98
N THR A 56 -6.43 -8.15 -8.90
CA THR A 56 -6.88 -8.78 -10.16
C THR A 56 -7.53 -10.15 -9.97
N ALA A 57 -7.34 -10.80 -8.82
CA ALA A 57 -8.09 -12.00 -8.45
C ALA A 57 -9.58 -11.75 -8.19
N VAL A 58 -9.97 -10.48 -7.99
CA VAL A 58 -11.38 -10.11 -7.78
C VAL A 58 -12.09 -9.93 -9.11
N PRO A 59 -13.17 -10.67 -9.40
CA PRO A 59 -13.96 -10.45 -10.60
C PRO A 59 -14.48 -9.02 -10.69
N GLY A 60 -14.34 -8.39 -11.86
CA GLY A 60 -14.75 -6.99 -12.07
C GLY A 60 -13.67 -5.96 -11.73
N SER A 61 -12.51 -6.37 -11.24
CA SER A 61 -11.40 -5.45 -10.92
C SER A 61 -10.92 -4.61 -12.10
N SER A 62 -11.12 -5.09 -13.34
CA SER A 62 -10.76 -4.33 -14.55
C SER A 62 -11.51 -3.01 -14.73
N ALA A 63 -12.58 -2.80 -13.98
CA ALA A 63 -13.30 -1.51 -13.98
C ALA A 63 -12.58 -0.42 -13.19
N VAL A 64 -11.63 -0.78 -12.32
CA VAL A 64 -10.99 0.14 -11.38
C VAL A 64 -9.46 -0.03 -11.28
N PHE A 65 -8.90 -1.09 -11.82
CA PHE A 65 -7.47 -1.36 -11.77
C PHE A 65 -6.88 -1.31 -13.17
N ASP A 66 -6.20 -0.20 -13.51
CA ASP A 66 -5.63 0.02 -14.83
C ASP A 66 -4.31 -0.72 -15.03
N GLY A 67 -3.62 -1.04 -13.94
CA GLY A 67 -2.35 -1.76 -13.96
C GLY A 67 -1.53 -1.53 -12.71
N GLY A 68 -0.41 -2.26 -12.63
CA GLY A 68 0.58 -2.11 -11.59
C GLY A 68 1.98 -2.40 -12.15
N VAL A 69 2.99 -1.84 -11.51
CA VAL A 69 4.38 -2.03 -11.93
C VAL A 69 5.20 -2.72 -10.85
N VAL A 70 6.08 -3.63 -11.27
CA VAL A 70 7.07 -4.26 -10.42
C VAL A 70 8.43 -3.61 -10.70
N THR A 71 8.88 -2.75 -9.78
CA THR A 71 10.16 -2.05 -9.89
C THR A 71 11.15 -2.63 -8.88
N TYR A 72 11.65 -3.83 -9.20
CA TYR A 72 12.46 -4.62 -8.27
C TYR A 72 13.88 -4.05 -8.09
N SER A 73 14.47 -3.51 -9.15
CA SER A 73 15.77 -2.84 -9.10
C SER A 73 15.64 -1.32 -8.90
N ASN A 74 16.71 -0.67 -8.45
CA ASN A 74 16.78 0.79 -8.35
C ASN A 74 16.64 1.46 -9.71
N ASP A 75 17.23 0.87 -10.76
CA ASP A 75 17.12 1.41 -12.12
C ASP A 75 15.67 1.40 -12.62
N MET A 76 14.90 0.36 -12.31
CA MET A 76 13.48 0.33 -12.67
C MET A 76 12.66 1.31 -11.86
N LYS A 77 12.98 1.55 -10.58
CA LYS A 77 12.35 2.60 -9.78
C LYS A 77 12.56 3.99 -10.41
N LYS A 78 13.77 4.27 -10.85
CA LYS A 78 14.08 5.51 -11.57
C LYS A 78 13.36 5.61 -12.91
N LYS A 79 13.53 4.59 -13.74
CA LYS A 79 13.07 4.59 -15.13
C LYS A 79 11.55 4.64 -15.25
N LEU A 80 10.83 3.87 -14.47
CA LEU A 80 9.37 3.75 -14.58
C LEU A 80 8.61 4.70 -13.66
N LEU A 81 9.13 4.93 -12.45
CA LEU A 81 8.42 5.71 -11.42
C LEU A 81 9.05 7.08 -11.17
N GLY A 82 10.17 7.40 -11.80
CA GLY A 82 10.85 8.68 -11.61
C GLY A 82 11.42 8.88 -10.21
N VAL A 83 11.69 7.80 -9.47
CA VAL A 83 12.39 7.90 -8.17
C VAL A 83 13.75 8.53 -8.40
N ARG A 84 14.08 9.57 -7.62
CA ARG A 84 15.28 10.36 -7.83
C ARG A 84 16.54 9.60 -7.42
N ASP A 85 17.64 9.85 -8.14
CA ASP A 85 18.94 9.29 -7.81
C ASP A 85 19.42 9.71 -6.41
N GLU A 86 19.17 10.95 -6.02
CA GLU A 86 19.48 11.49 -4.70
C GLU A 86 18.74 10.73 -3.61
N THR A 87 17.45 10.47 -3.80
CA THR A 87 16.61 9.72 -2.84
C THR A 87 17.16 8.31 -2.64
N LEU A 88 17.52 7.63 -3.72
CA LEU A 88 18.08 6.28 -3.63
C LEU A 88 19.47 6.25 -3.02
N ARG A 89 20.30 7.28 -3.28
CA ARG A 89 21.66 7.40 -2.73
C ARG A 89 21.63 7.72 -1.23
N ASP A 90 20.79 8.68 -0.83
CA ASP A 90 20.83 9.24 0.52
C ASP A 90 19.96 8.43 1.50
N PHE A 91 18.85 7.87 1.05
CA PHE A 91 17.91 7.10 1.88
C PHE A 91 17.82 5.63 1.51
N GLY A 92 18.30 5.25 0.32
CA GLY A 92 18.24 3.86 -0.18
C GLY A 92 16.86 3.44 -0.66
N ALA A 93 16.79 2.25 -1.24
CA ALA A 93 15.56 1.71 -1.82
C ALA A 93 14.46 1.41 -0.79
N VAL A 94 14.84 1.16 0.48
CA VAL A 94 13.91 0.87 1.58
C VAL A 94 13.90 2.07 2.52
N SER A 95 13.02 3.00 2.24
CA SER A 95 12.85 4.25 2.98
C SER A 95 11.46 4.85 2.74
N PRO A 96 10.97 5.71 3.63
CA PRO A 96 9.69 6.40 3.43
C PRO A 96 9.71 7.31 2.20
N GLU A 97 10.85 7.96 1.92
CA GLU A 97 11.04 8.82 0.75
C GLU A 97 10.89 8.02 -0.54
N THR A 98 11.57 6.88 -0.66
CA THR A 98 11.46 6.01 -1.83
C THR A 98 10.04 5.45 -1.99
N ALA A 99 9.39 5.04 -0.91
CA ALA A 99 8.00 4.56 -0.97
C ALA A 99 7.05 5.67 -1.48
N GLY A 100 7.16 6.88 -0.95
CA GLY A 100 6.36 8.03 -1.38
C GLY A 100 6.57 8.37 -2.86
N GLU A 101 7.83 8.46 -3.30
CA GLU A 101 8.14 8.72 -4.71
C GLU A 101 7.66 7.61 -5.65
N MET A 102 7.70 6.34 -5.21
CA MET A 102 7.14 5.23 -5.97
C MET A 102 5.63 5.36 -6.16
N ALA A 103 4.88 5.75 -5.11
CA ALA A 103 3.43 5.93 -5.20
C ALA A 103 3.06 7.11 -6.11
N LEU A 104 3.73 8.27 -5.95
CA LEU A 104 3.56 9.43 -6.83
C LEU A 104 3.87 9.09 -8.29
N GLY A 105 4.97 8.37 -8.51
CA GLY A 105 5.36 7.91 -9.84
C GLY A 105 4.34 6.99 -10.48
N ALA A 106 3.69 6.12 -9.69
CA ALA A 106 2.64 5.24 -10.18
C ALA A 106 1.39 6.01 -10.64
N ILE A 107 0.93 7.01 -9.85
CA ILE A 107 -0.16 7.90 -10.29
C ILE A 107 0.21 8.60 -11.60
N LYS A 108 1.41 9.17 -11.67
CA LYS A 108 1.87 9.86 -12.88
C LYS A 108 1.94 8.94 -14.10
N LEU A 109 2.36 7.69 -13.91
CA LEU A 109 2.51 6.71 -14.97
C LEU A 109 1.17 6.23 -15.53
N THR A 110 0.21 5.96 -14.64
CA THR A 110 -1.06 5.31 -15.00
C THR A 110 -2.22 6.28 -15.16
N GLY A 111 -2.14 7.45 -14.54
CA GLY A 111 -3.26 8.39 -14.43
C GLY A 111 -4.28 8.03 -13.35
N ALA A 112 -4.08 6.93 -12.61
CA ALA A 112 -4.98 6.49 -11.55
C ALA A 112 -5.20 7.56 -10.48
N ASP A 113 -6.28 7.45 -9.72
CA ASP A 113 -6.66 8.39 -8.67
C ASP A 113 -5.97 8.06 -7.34
N ILE A 114 -5.74 6.76 -7.12
CA ILE A 114 -5.07 6.23 -5.92
C ILE A 114 -3.94 5.30 -6.34
N ALA A 115 -2.80 5.42 -5.68
CA ALA A 115 -1.71 4.46 -5.81
C ALA A 115 -1.29 3.92 -4.46
N VAL A 116 -0.93 2.64 -4.40
CA VAL A 116 -0.22 2.07 -3.28
C VAL A 116 1.16 1.58 -3.72
N SER A 117 2.19 1.91 -2.95
CA SER A 117 3.55 1.41 -3.17
C SER A 117 4.05 0.56 -2.01
N VAL A 118 4.91 -0.40 -2.33
CA VAL A 118 5.54 -1.28 -1.33
C VAL A 118 7.02 -1.45 -1.62
N THR A 119 7.87 -1.08 -0.66
CA THR A 119 9.30 -1.36 -0.70
C THR A 119 9.79 -1.89 0.64
N GLY A 120 10.69 -2.88 0.65
CA GLY A 120 11.09 -3.50 1.91
C GLY A 120 12.10 -4.62 1.76
N ILE A 121 12.54 -5.14 2.91
CA ILE A 121 13.49 -6.25 3.04
C ILE A 121 12.73 -7.49 3.51
N ALA A 122 12.33 -8.33 2.56
CA ALA A 122 11.55 -9.54 2.89
C ALA A 122 12.38 -10.68 3.48
N GLY A 123 13.72 -10.61 3.38
CA GLY A 123 14.60 -11.66 3.89
C GLY A 123 14.80 -12.84 2.92
N PRO A 124 15.52 -13.91 3.35
CA PRO A 124 16.12 -14.05 4.69
C PRO A 124 17.37 -13.19 4.90
N GLY A 125 18.02 -12.70 3.85
CA GLY A 125 19.18 -11.81 3.90
C GLY A 125 18.83 -10.38 3.50
N GLY A 126 19.87 -9.53 3.38
CA GLY A 126 19.75 -8.14 2.91
C GLY A 126 19.37 -7.12 4.00
N GLY A 127 19.20 -7.56 5.24
CA GLY A 127 19.00 -6.65 6.37
C GLY A 127 20.32 -6.14 6.95
N THR A 128 20.25 -4.98 7.60
CA THR A 128 21.29 -4.39 8.45
C THR A 128 20.71 -4.11 9.83
N GLU A 129 21.53 -3.67 10.76
CA GLU A 129 21.06 -3.25 12.10
C GLU A 129 20.05 -2.09 11.99
N GLU A 130 20.31 -1.13 11.11
CA GLU A 130 19.45 0.04 10.88
C GLU A 130 18.18 -0.32 10.07
N LYS A 131 18.32 -1.25 9.12
CA LYS A 131 17.24 -1.72 8.25
C LYS A 131 17.13 -3.25 8.33
N PRO A 132 16.53 -3.78 9.39
CA PRO A 132 16.46 -5.23 9.60
C PRO A 132 15.54 -5.92 8.59
N VAL A 133 15.72 -7.23 8.44
CA VAL A 133 14.76 -8.08 7.71
C VAL A 133 13.37 -7.91 8.28
N GLY A 134 12.38 -7.82 7.41
CA GLY A 134 11.00 -7.56 7.76
C GLY A 134 10.61 -6.07 7.79
N LEU A 135 11.58 -5.15 7.65
CA LEU A 135 11.28 -3.73 7.48
C LEU A 135 10.64 -3.49 6.10
N VAL A 136 9.45 -2.90 6.11
CA VAL A 136 8.70 -2.56 4.91
C VAL A 136 8.11 -1.16 5.05
N TYR A 137 8.22 -0.35 4.00
CA TYR A 137 7.50 0.91 3.85
C TYR A 137 6.41 0.74 2.81
N ILE A 138 5.23 1.25 3.14
CA ILE A 138 4.04 1.24 2.30
C ILE A 138 3.56 2.68 2.19
N ALA A 139 3.44 3.20 0.98
CA ALA A 139 2.85 4.52 0.78
C ALA A 139 1.52 4.40 0.05
N ALA A 140 0.54 5.14 0.52
CA ALA A 140 -0.70 5.40 -0.18
C ALA A 140 -0.67 6.85 -0.67
N ALA A 141 -0.91 7.06 -1.94
CA ALA A 141 -1.04 8.37 -2.56
C ALA A 141 -2.43 8.52 -3.18
N SER A 142 -3.07 9.67 -2.98
CA SER A 142 -4.38 9.98 -3.55
C SER A 142 -4.41 11.40 -4.11
N LYS A 143 -5.02 11.60 -5.28
CA LYS A 143 -5.27 12.93 -5.84
C LYS A 143 -6.22 13.73 -4.93
N ALA A 144 -6.09 15.06 -4.93
CA ALA A 144 -6.97 15.93 -4.15
C ALA A 144 -8.45 15.72 -4.52
N GLY A 145 -9.31 15.74 -3.50
CA GLY A 145 -10.74 15.55 -3.65
C GLY A 145 -11.20 14.09 -3.79
N VAL A 146 -10.27 13.14 -3.80
CA VAL A 146 -10.60 11.71 -3.86
C VAL A 146 -11.08 11.17 -2.51
N THR A 147 -10.57 11.73 -1.41
CA THR A 147 -10.95 11.33 -0.06
C THR A 147 -11.37 12.54 0.76
N ASP A 148 -12.65 12.66 1.10
CA ASP A 148 -13.15 13.61 2.12
C ASP A 148 -12.96 13.09 3.54
N HIS A 149 -12.38 11.91 3.69
CA HIS A 149 -12.10 11.33 5.00
C HIS A 149 -10.71 11.73 5.48
N PRO A 150 -10.59 12.16 6.75
CA PRO A 150 -9.28 12.30 7.36
C PRO A 150 -8.58 10.94 7.22
N SER A 151 -7.47 10.95 6.50
CA SER A 151 -6.67 9.76 6.22
C SER A 151 -6.04 9.23 7.52
N HIS A 152 -6.85 8.52 8.30
CA HIS A 152 -6.32 7.65 9.34
C HIS A 152 -6.06 6.29 8.68
N PRO A 153 -4.82 5.97 8.34
CA PRO A 153 -4.51 4.67 7.78
C PRO A 153 -4.95 3.60 8.77
N VAL A 154 -5.67 2.62 8.26
CA VAL A 154 -6.01 1.43 9.05
C VAL A 154 -4.72 0.67 9.30
N LEU A 155 -4.25 0.67 10.53
CA LEU A 155 -3.07 -0.09 10.92
C LEU A 155 -3.46 -1.56 11.06
N CYS A 156 -3.40 -2.31 9.95
CA CYS A 156 -3.75 -3.74 9.92
C CYS A 156 -2.80 -4.63 10.72
N HIS A 157 -1.68 -4.11 11.18
CA HIS A 157 -0.69 -4.88 11.92
C HIS A 157 -0.17 -4.07 13.10
N PRO A 158 0.00 -4.69 14.30
CA PRO A 158 0.48 -3.99 15.50
C PRO A 158 1.84 -3.30 15.35
N SER A 159 2.67 -3.77 14.41
CA SER A 159 3.97 -3.18 14.11
C SER A 159 3.94 -2.09 13.04
N ALA A 160 2.76 -1.74 12.52
CA ALA A 160 2.62 -0.65 11.56
C ALA A 160 2.45 0.69 12.29
N SER A 161 3.11 1.72 11.79
CA SER A 161 2.97 3.10 12.27
C SER A 161 3.07 4.08 11.12
N VAL A 162 2.30 5.17 11.17
CA VAL A 162 2.49 6.29 10.24
C VAL A 162 3.84 6.92 10.54
N CYS A 163 4.70 7.00 9.55
CA CYS A 163 6.03 7.61 9.69
C CYS A 163 6.18 8.91 8.89
N SER A 164 5.33 9.14 7.89
CA SER A 164 5.35 10.34 7.09
C SER A 164 3.98 10.62 6.49
N HIS A 165 3.64 11.92 6.40
CA HIS A 165 2.49 12.44 5.66
C HIS A 165 2.91 13.75 5.01
N PHE A 166 2.67 13.91 3.70
CA PHE A 166 3.01 15.11 2.95
C PHE A 166 2.13 15.23 1.71
N THR A 167 2.03 16.46 1.19
CA THR A 167 1.35 16.74 -0.08
C THR A 167 2.37 17.08 -1.15
N SER A 168 2.20 16.55 -2.36
CA SER A 168 3.03 16.85 -3.53
C SER A 168 2.13 17.25 -4.70
N GLY A 169 2.14 18.55 -5.02
CA GLY A 169 1.19 19.12 -5.97
C GLY A 169 -0.24 19.01 -5.44
N ASP A 170 -1.09 18.28 -6.15
CA ASP A 170 -2.47 17.96 -5.81
C ASP A 170 -2.64 16.56 -5.22
N THR A 171 -1.56 15.93 -4.79
CA THR A 171 -1.57 14.53 -4.34
C THR A 171 -1.12 14.43 -2.90
N ASP A 172 -1.96 13.85 -2.05
CA ASP A 172 -1.64 13.55 -0.67
C ASP A 172 -0.97 12.17 -0.54
N VAL A 173 0.07 12.09 0.26
CA VAL A 173 0.86 10.87 0.47
C VAL A 173 0.97 10.55 1.95
N THR A 174 0.56 9.37 2.33
CA THR A 174 0.77 8.82 3.68
C THR A 174 1.67 7.60 3.60
N VAL A 175 2.70 7.54 4.45
CA VAL A 175 3.66 6.43 4.47
C VAL A 175 3.60 5.70 5.81
N LEU A 176 3.46 4.39 5.74
CA LEU A 176 3.53 3.48 6.88
C LEU A 176 4.91 2.83 6.95
N ARG A 177 5.44 2.73 8.15
CA ARG A 177 6.56 1.87 8.49
C ARG A 177 6.03 0.60 9.15
N CYS A 178 6.37 -0.54 8.62
CA CYS A 178 6.01 -1.85 9.16
C CYS A 178 7.28 -2.64 9.50
N GLN A 179 7.23 -3.40 10.59
CA GLN A 179 8.29 -4.34 10.95
C GLN A 179 7.68 -5.72 11.18
N PHE A 180 7.88 -6.62 10.23
CA PHE A 180 7.35 -7.99 10.28
C PHE A 180 8.46 -8.95 10.72
N SER A 181 8.21 -9.74 11.76
CA SER A 181 9.17 -10.76 12.26
C SER A 181 8.70 -12.14 11.82
N ASP A 182 8.96 -12.50 10.54
CA ASP A 182 8.45 -13.74 9.96
C ASP A 182 9.29 -14.19 8.75
N SER A 183 8.93 -15.30 8.14
CA SER A 183 9.50 -15.78 6.89
C SER A 183 9.31 -14.79 5.73
N ARG A 184 10.17 -14.88 4.72
CA ARG A 184 10.05 -14.07 3.49
C ARG A 184 8.65 -14.09 2.87
N GLU A 185 8.04 -15.25 2.79
CA GLU A 185 6.70 -15.41 2.25
C GLU A 185 5.66 -14.66 3.09
N ARG A 186 5.76 -14.78 4.40
CA ARG A 186 4.85 -14.16 5.34
C ARG A 186 5.02 -12.64 5.36
N VAL A 187 6.25 -12.12 5.33
CA VAL A 187 6.54 -10.68 5.20
C VAL A 187 5.85 -10.11 3.96
N ARG A 188 6.00 -10.76 2.80
CA ARG A 188 5.35 -10.34 1.55
C ARG A 188 3.82 -10.35 1.65
N THR A 189 3.24 -11.40 2.22
CA THR A 189 1.79 -11.54 2.40
C THR A 189 1.24 -10.47 3.36
N LEU A 190 1.92 -10.22 4.48
CA LEU A 190 1.53 -9.18 5.44
C LEU A 190 1.66 -7.78 4.83
N SER A 191 2.69 -7.55 4.01
CA SER A 191 2.87 -6.28 3.27
C SER A 191 1.68 -6.01 2.34
N VAL A 192 1.23 -7.01 1.59
CA VAL A 192 0.04 -6.87 0.72
C VAL A 192 -1.21 -6.56 1.53
N LYS A 193 -1.44 -7.27 2.63
CA LYS A 193 -2.59 -7.00 3.51
C LYS A 193 -2.57 -5.59 4.07
N SER A 194 -1.39 -5.12 4.51
CA SER A 194 -1.24 -3.75 5.02
C SER A 194 -1.36 -2.68 3.94
N ALA A 195 -1.04 -3.02 2.69
CA ALA A 195 -1.18 -2.11 1.56
C ALA A 195 -2.62 -1.96 1.07
N LEU A 196 -3.46 -2.98 1.27
CA LEU A 196 -4.87 -2.99 0.86
C LEU A 196 -5.84 -2.54 1.97
N ALA A 197 -5.33 -2.31 3.17
CA ALA A 197 -6.15 -1.84 4.29
C ALA A 197 -6.18 -0.33 4.40
#